data_317e9039ef2780455c5ec28e87ba36eb
#
_entry.id   317e9039ef2780455c5ec28e87ba36eb
#
_cell.length_a   1.000
_cell.length_b   1.000
_cell.length_c   1.000
_cell.angle_alpha   90.00
_cell.angle_beta   90.00
_cell.angle_gamma   90.00
#
_symmetry.space_group_name_H-M   'P 1'
#
loop_
_entity.id
_entity.type
_entity.pdbx_description
1 polymer ?
#
loop_
_entity_poly.entity_id
_entity_poly.type
_entity_poly.pdbx_seq_one_letter_code
_entity_poly.pdbx_strand_id
1 'polypeptide(L)'
;MAEYEFAAEQLVNKKGGVLGGKQFEIVAFDNKMSGKESLIQVQVAIDQGIKFIAQGNSSGIAHAITDAVNKHNRRNPDNRVLFLNYSAVDPALTNEKCNFWHFRFDANADIKMDALTDVMAQNSDLKKVYLIGQDYSFGKAVADAAVRDLTAKRPDVEIVGNELHPIGKVKDFTPYARKIITAGADAMITGNWGADMVGLGKAVIEAGFTGPIYTYYAASNGITRTFGEAGKGSIYLVAEGLQNPPVSERMSTYVDAFNAKYPDHDISQARITNVVEMLAKAIDEAGSDTDVVAIANALEGMTHDSIWGGKVFMRPQDHQAIQNVHVGVHTDEDMRHPLDNSTFGILGTNTVEMAGAESETTCKMDRP
;
A
#
# COMPACT_ATOMS: atom_id res chain seq x y z
N MET A 1 -8.15 10.31 5.29
CA MET A 1 -8.14 11.38 6.32
C MET A 1 -8.33 10.78 7.70
N ALA A 2 -9.45 10.14 8.00
CA ALA A 2 -9.74 9.56 9.32
C ALA A 2 -8.59 8.74 9.92
N GLU A 3 -7.93 7.89 9.14
CA GLU A 3 -6.79 7.08 9.61
C GLU A 3 -5.60 7.93 10.03
N TYR A 4 -5.27 9.02 9.32
CA TYR A 4 -4.18 9.93 9.71
C TYR A 4 -4.52 10.72 10.98
N GLU A 5 -5.73 11.30 11.06
CA GLU A 5 -6.18 12.03 12.25
C GLU A 5 -6.20 11.12 13.48
N PHE A 6 -6.69 9.89 13.31
CA PHE A 6 -6.74 8.93 14.39
C PHE A 6 -5.34 8.48 14.84
N ALA A 7 -4.46 8.15 13.89
CA ALA A 7 -3.10 7.77 14.20
C ALA A 7 -2.32 8.89 14.90
N ALA A 8 -2.39 10.12 14.39
CA ALA A 8 -1.76 11.28 15.02
C ALA A 8 -2.27 11.49 16.45
N GLU A 9 -3.58 11.42 16.66
CA GLU A 9 -4.19 11.59 17.98
C GLU A 9 -3.81 10.48 18.96
N GLN A 10 -3.98 9.19 18.55
CA GLN A 10 -3.79 8.06 19.48
C GLN A 10 -2.32 7.71 19.72
N LEU A 11 -1.47 7.85 18.69
CA LEU A 11 -0.11 7.33 18.71
C LEU A 11 0.94 8.41 19.06
N VAL A 12 0.60 9.69 18.91
CA VAL A 12 1.49 10.82 19.19
C VAL A 12 0.88 11.80 20.17
N ASN A 13 -0.22 12.47 19.83
CA ASN A 13 -0.75 13.60 20.59
C ASN A 13 -1.14 13.22 22.02
N LYS A 14 -1.92 12.15 22.20
CA LYS A 14 -2.29 11.64 23.54
C LYS A 14 -1.12 11.13 24.37
N LYS A 15 0.01 10.83 23.73
CA LYS A 15 1.25 10.41 24.41
C LYS A 15 2.15 11.60 24.80
N GLY A 16 1.71 12.83 24.58
CA GLY A 16 2.44 14.05 24.93
C GLY A 16 3.05 14.78 23.75
N GLY A 17 2.79 14.34 22.50
CA GLY A 17 3.33 14.97 21.31
C GLY A 17 4.82 14.70 21.09
N VAL A 18 5.47 15.54 20.28
CA VAL A 18 6.92 15.51 20.00
C VAL A 18 7.61 16.74 20.61
N LEU A 19 8.92 16.71 20.77
CA LEU A 19 9.75 17.82 21.27
C LEU A 19 9.21 18.43 22.59
N GLY A 20 8.71 17.56 23.49
CA GLY A 20 8.23 17.98 24.79
C GLY A 20 6.84 18.64 24.79
N GLY A 21 6.02 18.43 23.77
CA GLY A 21 4.62 18.86 23.81
C GLY A 21 4.00 19.34 22.50
N LYS A 22 4.75 19.43 21.41
CA LYS A 22 4.21 19.81 20.11
C LYS A 22 3.29 18.73 19.58
N GLN A 23 2.10 19.10 19.10
CA GLN A 23 1.10 18.18 18.59
C GLN A 23 1.18 18.06 17.06
N PHE A 24 0.83 16.89 16.53
CA PHE A 24 0.61 16.73 15.09
C PHE A 24 -0.76 17.29 14.73
N GLU A 25 -0.78 18.13 13.73
CA GLU A 25 -1.99 18.60 13.03
C GLU A 25 -2.04 18.00 11.64
N ILE A 26 -3.15 17.40 11.28
CA ILE A 26 -3.37 16.79 9.95
C ILE A 26 -4.21 17.75 9.11
N VAL A 27 -3.60 18.28 8.05
CA VAL A 27 -4.26 19.19 7.11
C VAL A 27 -4.57 18.43 5.80
N ALA A 28 -5.85 18.39 5.44
CA ALA A 28 -6.29 17.67 4.23
C ALA A 28 -6.31 18.57 2.99
N PHE A 29 -5.82 17.98 1.90
CA PHE A 29 -5.89 18.57 0.57
C PHE A 29 -6.51 17.56 -0.40
N ASP A 30 -7.59 17.94 -1.10
CA ASP A 30 -8.21 17.10 -2.12
C ASP A 30 -7.46 17.27 -3.46
N ASN A 31 -6.76 16.23 -3.88
CA ASN A 31 -6.05 16.20 -5.15
C ASN A 31 -6.90 15.72 -6.34
N LYS A 32 -8.19 15.41 -6.12
CA LYS A 32 -9.15 14.94 -7.13
C LYS A 32 -8.62 13.80 -8.01
N MET A 33 -7.75 12.95 -7.47
CA MET A 33 -7.06 11.89 -8.22
C MET A 33 -6.32 12.39 -9.47
N SER A 34 -5.85 13.64 -9.45
CA SER A 34 -5.18 14.31 -10.57
C SER A 34 -3.75 14.68 -10.21
N GLY A 35 -2.79 14.28 -11.06
CA GLY A 35 -1.38 14.68 -10.88
C GLY A 35 -1.22 16.20 -10.93
N LYS A 36 -1.95 16.90 -11.82
CA LYS A 36 -1.91 18.36 -11.92
C LYS A 36 -2.42 19.02 -10.62
N GLU A 37 -3.57 18.56 -10.12
CA GLU A 37 -4.12 19.08 -8.88
C GLU A 37 -3.20 18.78 -7.70
N SER A 38 -2.63 17.57 -7.63
CA SER A 38 -1.67 17.21 -6.59
C SER A 38 -0.49 18.17 -6.52
N LEU A 39 0.06 18.60 -7.66
CA LEU A 39 1.16 19.58 -7.70
C LEU A 39 0.73 20.97 -7.18
N ILE A 40 -0.50 21.38 -7.48
CA ILE A 40 -1.07 22.61 -6.94
C ILE A 40 -1.21 22.53 -5.42
N GLN A 41 -1.75 21.40 -4.91
CA GLN A 41 -1.95 21.23 -3.48
C GLN A 41 -0.62 21.08 -2.71
N VAL A 42 0.38 20.45 -3.29
CA VAL A 42 1.76 20.42 -2.75
C VAL A 42 2.31 21.84 -2.58
N GLN A 43 2.15 22.70 -3.60
CA GLN A 43 2.62 24.09 -3.50
C GLN A 43 1.86 24.86 -2.42
N VAL A 44 0.53 24.70 -2.34
CA VAL A 44 -0.30 25.32 -1.28
C VAL A 44 0.15 24.87 0.11
N ALA A 45 0.44 23.58 0.30
CA ALA A 45 0.95 23.05 1.56
C ALA A 45 2.31 23.68 1.94
N ILE A 46 3.22 23.79 0.98
CA ILE A 46 4.52 24.43 1.16
C ILE A 46 4.37 25.92 1.54
N ASP A 47 3.48 26.65 0.87
CA ASP A 47 3.22 28.06 1.14
C ASP A 47 2.60 28.30 2.53
N GLN A 48 1.90 27.30 3.07
CA GLN A 48 1.41 27.25 4.46
C GLN A 48 2.48 26.85 5.48
N GLY A 49 3.70 26.54 5.06
CA GLY A 49 4.80 26.14 5.93
C GLY A 49 4.79 24.68 6.34
N ILE A 50 3.96 23.84 5.70
CA ILE A 50 3.91 22.40 5.98
C ILE A 50 5.18 21.73 5.47
N LYS A 51 5.86 20.99 6.33
CA LYS A 51 7.15 20.32 6.05
C LYS A 51 7.00 18.86 5.63
N PHE A 52 5.91 18.20 5.99
CA PHE A 52 5.69 16.77 5.79
C PHE A 52 4.45 16.56 4.92
N ILE A 53 4.66 16.07 3.71
CA ILE A 53 3.61 15.83 2.71
C ILE A 53 3.36 14.33 2.65
N ALA A 54 2.16 13.89 2.98
CA ALA A 54 1.76 12.49 2.90
C ALA A 54 0.82 12.25 1.72
N GLN A 55 1.16 11.28 0.86
CA GLN A 55 0.32 10.87 -0.27
C GLN A 55 0.69 9.42 -0.67
N GLY A 56 -0.25 8.64 -1.18
CA GLY A 56 -0.01 7.24 -1.56
C GLY A 56 -0.96 6.72 -2.65
N ASN A 57 -2.02 7.41 -2.96
CA ASN A 57 -2.97 6.97 -3.98
C ASN A 57 -2.44 7.32 -5.39
N SER A 58 -2.17 6.30 -6.20
CA SER A 58 -1.59 6.36 -7.54
C SER A 58 -0.08 6.64 -7.62
N SER A 59 0.66 5.65 -8.14
CA SER A 59 2.10 5.76 -8.38
C SER A 59 2.45 6.87 -9.38
N GLY A 60 1.59 7.13 -10.38
CA GLY A 60 1.80 8.25 -11.32
C GLY A 60 1.77 9.62 -10.62
N ILE A 61 0.91 9.79 -9.61
CA ILE A 61 0.87 10.99 -8.78
C ILE A 61 2.12 11.07 -7.89
N ALA A 62 2.51 9.96 -7.27
CA ALA A 62 3.68 9.91 -6.41
C ALA A 62 4.98 10.28 -7.18
N HIS A 63 5.15 9.83 -8.43
CA HIS A 63 6.25 10.26 -9.28
C HIS A 63 6.26 11.78 -9.49
N ALA A 64 5.11 12.37 -9.81
CA ALA A 64 5.00 13.81 -10.01
C ALA A 64 5.34 14.60 -8.74
N ILE A 65 4.87 14.15 -7.57
CA ILE A 65 5.18 14.77 -6.27
C ILE A 65 6.66 14.63 -5.94
N THR A 66 7.26 13.44 -6.12
CA THR A 66 8.68 13.20 -5.89
C THR A 66 9.54 14.16 -6.70
N ASP A 67 9.24 14.33 -8.00
CA ASP A 67 9.95 15.27 -8.87
C ASP A 67 9.77 16.74 -8.43
N ALA A 68 8.56 17.11 -8.04
CA ALA A 68 8.24 18.47 -7.59
C ALA A 68 8.96 18.81 -6.28
N VAL A 69 8.92 17.92 -5.30
CA VAL A 69 9.60 18.06 -4.01
C VAL A 69 11.12 18.16 -4.22
N ASN A 70 11.71 17.32 -5.07
CA ASN A 70 13.14 17.40 -5.37
C ASN A 70 13.52 18.75 -5.98
N LYS A 71 12.77 19.23 -6.97
CA LYS A 71 13.00 20.54 -7.59
C LYS A 71 12.84 21.69 -6.60
N HIS A 72 11.82 21.62 -5.74
CA HIS A 72 11.57 22.61 -4.70
C HIS A 72 12.75 22.67 -3.72
N ASN A 73 13.15 21.54 -3.16
CA ASN A 73 14.20 21.44 -2.13
C ASN A 73 15.58 21.87 -2.64
N ARG A 74 15.89 21.63 -3.92
CA ARG A 74 17.13 22.13 -4.55
C ARG A 74 17.15 23.65 -4.68
N ARG A 75 16.00 24.29 -4.89
CA ARG A 75 15.88 25.74 -5.08
C ARG A 75 15.69 26.50 -3.78
N ASN A 76 15.19 25.83 -2.75
CA ASN A 76 14.81 26.43 -1.49
C ASN A 76 15.43 25.68 -0.30
N PRO A 77 16.77 25.74 -0.11
CA PRO A 77 17.46 24.96 0.92
C PRO A 77 16.99 25.27 2.34
N ASP A 78 16.47 26.47 2.59
CA ASP A 78 15.95 26.90 3.89
C ASP A 78 14.47 26.56 4.10
N ASN A 79 13.78 26.05 3.05
CA ASN A 79 12.36 25.70 3.09
C ASN A 79 12.08 24.31 2.51
N ARG A 80 12.87 23.33 2.89
CA ARG A 80 12.75 21.94 2.41
C ARG A 80 11.54 21.24 3.01
N VAL A 81 11.04 20.23 2.29
CA VAL A 81 9.91 19.38 2.68
C VAL A 81 10.22 17.90 2.43
N LEU A 82 9.60 16.98 3.17
CA LEU A 82 9.64 15.54 2.93
C LEU A 82 8.35 15.03 2.31
N PHE A 83 8.48 14.05 1.45
CA PHE A 83 7.36 13.30 0.90
C PHE A 83 7.31 11.90 1.55
N LEU A 84 6.24 11.63 2.28
CA LEU A 84 5.96 10.38 2.99
C LEU A 84 4.92 9.59 2.19
N ASN A 85 5.39 8.62 1.43
CA ASN A 85 4.55 7.79 0.56
C ASN A 85 4.05 6.57 1.34
N TYR A 86 2.74 6.53 1.60
CA TYR A 86 2.15 5.44 2.39
C TYR A 86 1.56 4.30 1.56
N SER A 87 1.45 4.40 0.21
CA SER A 87 0.77 3.37 -0.58
C SER A 87 1.08 3.35 -2.09
N ALA A 88 1.87 4.25 -2.64
CA ALA A 88 2.25 4.20 -4.05
C ALA A 88 3.45 3.25 -4.23
N VAL A 89 3.21 2.11 -4.87
CA VAL A 89 4.10 0.94 -4.81
C VAL A 89 4.86 0.62 -6.09
N ASP A 90 4.89 1.52 -7.08
CA ASP A 90 5.77 1.38 -8.24
C ASP A 90 7.24 1.23 -7.77
N PRO A 91 7.93 0.12 -8.11
CA PRO A 91 9.31 -0.12 -7.68
C PRO A 91 10.29 0.99 -8.09
N ALA A 92 10.06 1.67 -9.20
CA ALA A 92 10.91 2.75 -9.70
C ALA A 92 11.12 3.88 -8.68
N LEU A 93 10.12 4.14 -7.83
CA LEU A 93 10.16 5.21 -6.81
C LEU A 93 11.27 5.03 -5.76
N THR A 94 11.74 3.81 -5.52
CA THR A 94 12.85 3.49 -4.61
C THR A 94 14.01 2.79 -5.33
N ASN A 95 13.99 2.77 -6.67
CA ASN A 95 15.08 2.32 -7.53
C ASN A 95 15.60 3.48 -8.37
N GLU A 96 15.46 3.43 -9.70
CA GLU A 96 16.04 4.41 -10.62
C GLU A 96 15.45 5.84 -10.50
N LYS A 97 14.29 5.99 -9.83
CA LYS A 97 13.65 7.28 -9.52
C LYS A 97 13.75 7.66 -8.05
N CYS A 98 14.58 6.96 -7.30
CA CYS A 98 14.77 7.25 -5.88
C CYS A 98 15.23 8.69 -5.63
N ASN A 99 14.90 9.19 -4.46
CA ASN A 99 15.15 10.57 -4.10
C ASN A 99 15.31 10.70 -2.58
N PHE A 100 16.29 11.47 -2.12
CA PHE A 100 16.55 11.68 -0.69
C PHE A 100 15.32 12.21 0.09
N TRP A 101 14.43 12.93 -0.57
CA TRP A 101 13.27 13.55 0.05
C TRP A 101 12.01 12.67 0.05
N HIS A 102 12.07 11.45 -0.49
CA HIS A 102 10.96 10.51 -0.58
C HIS A 102 11.21 9.28 0.28
N PHE A 103 10.26 8.97 1.17
CA PHE A 103 10.26 7.79 2.02
C PHE A 103 9.02 6.96 1.75
N ARG A 104 9.18 5.67 1.45
CA ARG A 104 8.07 4.75 1.20
C ARG A 104 7.86 3.79 2.35
N PHE A 105 6.63 3.81 2.88
CA PHE A 105 6.23 2.98 4.02
C PHE A 105 5.44 1.73 3.62
N ASP A 106 5.09 1.57 2.36
CA ASP A 106 4.45 0.37 1.79
C ASP A 106 5.51 -0.53 1.15
N ALA A 107 5.32 -1.85 1.16
CA ALA A 107 6.11 -2.76 0.35
C ALA A 107 5.86 -2.49 -1.14
N ASN A 108 6.89 -2.50 -1.98
CA ASN A 108 6.71 -2.24 -3.40
C ASN A 108 6.02 -3.41 -4.13
N ALA A 109 5.65 -3.19 -5.40
CA ALA A 109 4.94 -4.20 -6.18
C ALA A 109 5.72 -5.50 -6.32
N ASP A 110 7.05 -5.45 -6.41
CA ASP A 110 7.90 -6.63 -6.52
C ASP A 110 7.88 -7.45 -5.22
N ILE A 111 8.06 -6.79 -4.07
CA ILE A 111 8.04 -7.43 -2.75
C ILE A 111 6.68 -8.10 -2.49
N LYS A 112 5.59 -7.42 -2.85
CA LYS A 112 4.23 -7.96 -2.70
C LYS A 112 3.97 -9.13 -3.63
N MET A 113 4.44 -9.07 -4.89
CA MET A 113 4.28 -10.17 -5.84
C MET A 113 5.08 -11.39 -5.43
N ASP A 114 6.28 -11.19 -4.90
CA ASP A 114 7.10 -12.28 -4.36
C ASP A 114 6.34 -13.06 -3.28
N ALA A 115 5.72 -12.36 -2.31
CA ALA A 115 4.90 -12.98 -1.28
C ALA A 115 3.63 -13.68 -1.83
N LEU A 116 2.95 -13.08 -2.82
CA LEU A 116 1.79 -13.70 -3.47
C LEU A 116 2.18 -14.98 -4.22
N THR A 117 3.28 -14.94 -4.96
CA THR A 117 3.74 -16.08 -5.75
C THR A 117 4.29 -17.20 -4.87
N ASP A 118 4.76 -16.93 -3.65
CA ASP A 118 5.08 -17.96 -2.66
C ASP A 118 3.83 -18.75 -2.24
N VAL A 119 2.70 -18.07 -2.05
CA VAL A 119 1.41 -18.75 -1.78
C VAL A 119 0.93 -19.50 -3.01
N MET A 120 1.02 -18.90 -4.19
CA MET A 120 0.67 -19.58 -5.45
C MET A 120 1.52 -20.81 -5.72
N ALA A 121 2.79 -20.81 -5.33
CA ALA A 121 3.70 -21.94 -5.50
C ALA A 121 3.27 -23.18 -4.70
N GLN A 122 2.52 -23.01 -3.62
CA GLN A 122 1.99 -24.10 -2.82
C GLN A 122 0.75 -24.76 -3.44
N ASN A 123 0.11 -24.11 -4.41
CA ASN A 123 -1.07 -24.65 -5.09
C ASN A 123 -0.66 -25.46 -6.32
N SER A 124 -0.61 -26.80 -6.19
CA SER A 124 -0.23 -27.72 -7.27
C SER A 124 -1.24 -27.77 -8.42
N ASP A 125 -2.49 -27.39 -8.18
CA ASP A 125 -3.57 -27.44 -9.15
C ASP A 125 -3.56 -26.25 -10.11
N LEU A 126 -2.85 -25.18 -9.74
CA LEU A 126 -2.67 -24.01 -10.57
C LEU A 126 -1.80 -24.34 -11.80
N LYS A 127 -2.35 -24.13 -13.00
CA LYS A 127 -1.66 -24.37 -14.28
C LYS A 127 -1.73 -23.18 -15.23
N LYS A 128 -2.78 -22.37 -15.17
CA LYS A 128 -3.03 -21.27 -16.10
C LYS A 128 -3.42 -20.00 -15.36
N VAL A 129 -2.63 -18.95 -15.52
CA VAL A 129 -2.83 -17.66 -14.85
C VAL A 129 -3.14 -16.59 -15.88
N TYR A 130 -4.14 -15.77 -15.59
CA TYR A 130 -4.47 -14.56 -16.35
C TYR A 130 -4.05 -13.32 -15.57
N LEU A 131 -3.24 -12.45 -16.20
CA LEU A 131 -2.81 -11.17 -15.65
C LEU A 131 -3.67 -10.06 -16.24
N ILE A 132 -4.26 -9.23 -15.38
CA ILE A 132 -5.04 -8.07 -15.82
C ILE A 132 -4.83 -6.90 -14.85
N GLY A 133 -4.63 -5.70 -15.38
CA GLY A 133 -4.39 -4.52 -14.55
C GLY A 133 -4.76 -3.21 -15.21
N GLN A 134 -4.68 -2.15 -14.43
CA GLN A 134 -4.86 -0.78 -14.88
C GLN A 134 -3.66 -0.31 -15.70
N ASP A 135 -3.88 0.38 -16.83
CA ASP A 135 -2.81 0.86 -17.74
C ASP A 135 -2.13 2.12 -17.19
N TYR A 136 -1.18 1.92 -16.29
CA TYR A 136 -0.23 2.93 -15.80
C TYR A 136 0.99 2.23 -15.17
N SER A 137 1.94 2.99 -14.60
CA SER A 137 3.23 2.45 -14.14
C SER A 137 3.09 1.30 -13.13
N PHE A 138 2.20 1.42 -12.14
CA PHE A 138 1.95 0.35 -11.17
C PHE A 138 1.35 -0.91 -11.80
N GLY A 139 0.34 -0.78 -12.67
CA GLY A 139 -0.26 -1.95 -13.33
C GLY A 139 0.75 -2.71 -14.20
N LYS A 140 1.66 -1.99 -14.86
CA LYS A 140 2.79 -2.59 -15.59
C LYS A 140 3.75 -3.29 -14.64
N ALA A 141 4.13 -2.64 -13.53
CA ALA A 141 5.01 -3.22 -12.53
C ALA A 141 4.44 -4.53 -11.94
N VAL A 142 3.13 -4.59 -11.67
CA VAL A 142 2.46 -5.83 -11.23
C VAL A 142 2.56 -6.93 -12.28
N ALA A 143 2.29 -6.61 -13.54
CA ALA A 143 2.36 -7.58 -14.64
C ALA A 143 3.80 -8.12 -14.81
N ASP A 144 4.80 -7.21 -14.81
CA ASP A 144 6.21 -7.58 -14.96
C ASP A 144 6.70 -8.45 -13.80
N ALA A 145 6.34 -8.09 -12.57
CA ALA A 145 6.67 -8.85 -11.38
C ALA A 145 6.01 -10.25 -11.42
N ALA A 146 4.73 -10.34 -11.81
CA ALA A 146 4.04 -11.61 -11.92
C ALA A 146 4.69 -12.55 -12.96
N VAL A 147 5.06 -12.01 -14.14
CA VAL A 147 5.77 -12.79 -15.17
C VAL A 147 7.10 -13.29 -14.65
N ARG A 148 7.90 -12.41 -14.03
CA ARG A 148 9.22 -12.75 -13.49
C ARG A 148 9.12 -13.86 -12.43
N ASP A 149 8.27 -13.65 -11.43
CA ASP A 149 8.22 -14.50 -10.25
C ASP A 149 7.53 -15.85 -10.54
N LEU A 150 6.48 -15.88 -11.36
CA LEU A 150 5.88 -17.13 -11.82
C LEU A 150 6.86 -17.92 -12.68
N THR A 151 7.60 -17.29 -13.59
CA THR A 151 8.62 -17.98 -14.40
C THR A 151 9.70 -18.61 -13.51
N ALA A 152 10.09 -17.92 -12.44
CA ALA A 152 11.13 -18.41 -11.53
C ALA A 152 10.62 -19.51 -10.59
N LYS A 153 9.44 -19.34 -9.99
CA LYS A 153 8.92 -20.23 -8.93
C LYS A 153 8.04 -21.36 -9.47
N ARG A 154 7.32 -21.12 -10.57
CA ARG A 154 6.35 -22.04 -11.17
C ARG A 154 6.47 -22.04 -12.70
N PRO A 155 7.63 -22.53 -13.24
CA PRO A 155 7.84 -22.59 -14.70
C PRO A 155 6.86 -23.54 -15.41
N ASP A 156 6.12 -24.36 -14.65
CA ASP A 156 5.03 -25.22 -15.15
C ASP A 156 3.69 -24.50 -15.34
N VAL A 157 3.58 -23.25 -14.87
CA VAL A 157 2.36 -22.42 -14.99
C VAL A 157 2.42 -21.58 -16.25
N GLU A 158 1.40 -21.70 -17.09
CA GLU A 158 1.23 -20.92 -18.30
C GLU A 158 0.54 -19.58 -18.00
N ILE A 159 1.10 -18.49 -18.48
CA ILE A 159 0.41 -17.18 -18.50
C ILE A 159 -0.45 -17.11 -19.76
N VAL A 160 -1.75 -17.37 -19.60
CA VAL A 160 -2.72 -17.46 -20.71
C VAL A 160 -3.30 -16.13 -21.17
N GLY A 161 -2.97 -15.06 -20.47
CA GLY A 161 -3.31 -13.68 -20.83
C GLY A 161 -2.57 -12.67 -19.97
N ASN A 162 -2.23 -11.54 -20.59
CA ASN A 162 -1.59 -10.40 -19.92
C ASN A 162 -2.08 -9.12 -20.61
N GLU A 163 -3.02 -8.42 -20.00
CA GLU A 163 -3.59 -7.22 -20.59
C GLU A 163 -3.79 -6.10 -19.57
N LEU A 164 -3.73 -4.87 -20.06
CA LEU A 164 -4.01 -3.67 -19.28
C LEU A 164 -5.25 -2.97 -19.81
N HIS A 165 -6.03 -2.37 -18.93
CA HIS A 165 -7.22 -1.60 -19.26
C HIS A 165 -7.11 -0.14 -18.81
N PRO A 166 -7.83 0.81 -19.45
CA PRO A 166 -7.79 2.22 -19.04
C PRO A 166 -8.28 2.42 -17.60
N ILE A 167 -7.41 3.00 -16.74
CA ILE A 167 -7.69 3.26 -15.32
C ILE A 167 -8.92 4.16 -15.15
N GLY A 168 -9.90 3.73 -14.34
CA GLY A 168 -11.08 4.49 -13.96
C GLY A 168 -12.05 4.81 -15.10
N LYS A 169 -11.87 4.22 -16.30
CA LYS A 169 -12.67 4.51 -17.49
C LYS A 169 -13.54 3.35 -17.97
N VAL A 170 -13.26 2.14 -17.53
CA VAL A 170 -14.04 0.97 -17.88
C VAL A 170 -15.37 1.00 -17.13
N LYS A 171 -16.48 0.97 -17.88
CA LYS A 171 -17.84 0.97 -17.33
C LYS A 171 -18.43 -0.43 -17.20
N ASP A 172 -17.94 -1.36 -18.00
CA ASP A 172 -18.38 -2.75 -18.02
C ASP A 172 -17.16 -3.67 -18.18
N PHE A 173 -16.90 -4.48 -17.17
CA PHE A 173 -15.82 -5.46 -17.17
C PHE A 173 -16.23 -6.83 -17.75
N THR A 174 -17.48 -7.03 -18.15
CA THR A 174 -17.96 -8.30 -18.72
C THR A 174 -17.12 -8.79 -19.91
N PRO A 175 -16.66 -7.93 -20.86
CA PRO A 175 -15.78 -8.40 -21.94
C PRO A 175 -14.44 -8.96 -21.46
N TYR A 176 -13.86 -8.36 -20.39
CA TYR A 176 -12.63 -8.85 -19.77
C TYR A 176 -12.85 -10.17 -19.05
N ALA A 177 -13.93 -10.29 -18.28
CA ALA A 177 -14.30 -11.54 -17.61
C ALA A 177 -14.48 -12.69 -18.60
N ARG A 178 -15.13 -12.44 -19.76
CA ARG A 178 -15.27 -13.44 -20.82
C ARG A 178 -13.93 -13.88 -21.41
N LYS A 179 -12.98 -12.97 -21.61
CA LYS A 179 -11.62 -13.32 -22.06
C LYS A 179 -10.91 -14.24 -21.08
N ILE A 180 -10.97 -13.93 -19.78
CA ILE A 180 -10.38 -14.74 -18.70
C ILE A 180 -10.94 -16.16 -18.74
N ILE A 181 -12.28 -16.30 -18.79
CA ILE A 181 -12.95 -17.60 -18.88
C ILE A 181 -12.56 -18.35 -20.18
N THR A 182 -12.59 -17.66 -21.32
CA THR A 182 -12.29 -18.27 -22.63
C THR A 182 -10.84 -18.73 -22.73
N ALA A 183 -9.91 -18.02 -22.06
CA ALA A 183 -8.52 -18.42 -21.97
C ALA A 183 -8.32 -19.67 -21.11
N GLY A 184 -9.35 -20.11 -20.37
CA GLY A 184 -9.28 -21.27 -19.49
C GLY A 184 -8.35 -21.05 -18.29
N ALA A 185 -8.32 -19.83 -17.78
CA ALA A 185 -7.49 -19.50 -16.62
C ALA A 185 -7.99 -20.22 -15.35
N ASP A 186 -7.05 -20.77 -14.58
CA ASP A 186 -7.30 -21.39 -13.28
C ASP A 186 -7.21 -20.35 -12.15
N ALA A 187 -6.47 -19.27 -12.38
CA ALA A 187 -6.33 -18.15 -11.46
C ALA A 187 -6.19 -16.80 -12.20
N MET A 188 -6.46 -15.72 -11.47
CA MET A 188 -6.25 -14.36 -11.94
C MET A 188 -5.35 -13.59 -10.97
N ILE A 189 -4.43 -12.78 -11.51
CA ILE A 189 -3.66 -11.80 -10.74
C ILE A 189 -4.07 -10.41 -11.22
N THR A 190 -4.32 -9.51 -10.26
CA THR A 190 -4.63 -8.11 -10.57
C THR A 190 -4.09 -7.16 -9.51
N GLY A 191 -3.53 -6.03 -10.00
CA GLY A 191 -3.21 -4.86 -9.16
C GLY A 191 -4.35 -3.84 -9.10
N ASN A 192 -5.52 -4.13 -9.65
CA ASN A 192 -6.64 -3.19 -9.65
C ASN A 192 -7.00 -2.73 -8.24
N TRP A 193 -7.45 -1.49 -8.13
CA TRP A 193 -7.93 -0.88 -6.89
C TRP A 193 -9.14 0.01 -7.17
N GLY A 194 -9.85 0.41 -6.11
CA GLY A 194 -11.02 1.26 -6.21
C GLY A 194 -12.13 0.66 -7.06
N ALA A 195 -12.83 1.48 -7.83
CA ALA A 195 -13.97 1.07 -8.65
C ALA A 195 -13.61 0.01 -9.72
N ASP A 196 -12.37 0.03 -10.24
CA ASP A 196 -11.93 -0.97 -11.22
C ASP A 196 -11.77 -2.36 -10.58
N MET A 197 -11.34 -2.43 -9.29
CA MET A 197 -11.29 -3.71 -8.58
C MET A 197 -12.69 -4.27 -8.33
N VAL A 198 -13.62 -3.42 -7.89
CA VAL A 198 -15.02 -3.81 -7.69
C VAL A 198 -15.63 -4.29 -9.00
N GLY A 199 -15.47 -3.52 -10.08
CA GLY A 199 -16.04 -3.85 -11.38
C GLY A 199 -15.51 -5.14 -11.97
N LEU A 200 -14.18 -5.33 -11.94
CA LEU A 200 -13.53 -6.53 -12.48
C LEU A 200 -13.90 -7.77 -11.63
N GLY A 201 -13.73 -7.69 -10.31
CA GLY A 201 -14.00 -8.81 -9.42
C GLY A 201 -15.45 -9.28 -9.50
N LYS A 202 -16.40 -8.34 -9.51
CA LYS A 202 -17.82 -8.66 -9.70
C LYS A 202 -18.07 -9.34 -11.05
N ALA A 203 -17.53 -8.78 -12.14
CA ALA A 203 -17.75 -9.32 -13.47
C ALA A 203 -17.19 -10.74 -13.65
N VAL A 204 -16.01 -11.04 -13.08
CA VAL A 204 -15.43 -12.39 -13.20
C VAL A 204 -16.19 -13.41 -12.35
N ILE A 205 -16.64 -13.04 -11.15
CA ILE A 205 -17.48 -13.90 -10.30
C ILE A 205 -18.83 -14.17 -10.99
N GLU A 206 -19.52 -13.15 -11.47
CA GLU A 206 -20.80 -13.27 -12.20
C GLU A 206 -20.66 -14.07 -13.49
N ALA A 207 -19.51 -14.04 -14.16
CA ALA A 207 -19.23 -14.87 -15.33
C ALA A 207 -18.96 -16.35 -14.98
N GLY A 208 -18.91 -16.71 -13.69
CA GLY A 208 -18.70 -18.08 -13.24
C GLY A 208 -17.24 -18.47 -13.06
N PHE A 209 -16.34 -17.50 -12.90
CA PHE A 209 -14.95 -17.79 -12.54
C PHE A 209 -14.89 -18.30 -11.10
N THR A 210 -14.29 -19.47 -10.90
CA THR A 210 -14.20 -20.14 -9.59
C THR A 210 -12.77 -20.27 -9.08
N GLY A 211 -11.78 -19.83 -9.86
CA GLY A 211 -10.38 -19.86 -9.47
C GLY A 211 -10.00 -18.79 -8.47
N PRO A 212 -8.85 -18.90 -7.80
CA PRO A 212 -8.34 -17.87 -6.92
C PRO A 212 -8.02 -16.56 -7.67
N ILE A 213 -8.31 -15.45 -7.01
CA ILE A 213 -8.04 -14.09 -7.46
C ILE A 213 -6.99 -13.49 -6.52
N TYR A 214 -5.77 -13.33 -6.99
CA TYR A 214 -4.66 -12.77 -6.22
C TYR A 214 -4.58 -11.26 -6.44
N THR A 215 -4.63 -10.50 -5.34
CA THR A 215 -4.82 -9.05 -5.40
C THR A 215 -3.90 -8.27 -4.46
N TYR A 216 -3.78 -6.98 -4.75
CA TYR A 216 -3.11 -6.00 -3.89
C TYR A 216 -4.09 -5.17 -3.04
N TYR A 217 -5.31 -4.95 -3.52
CA TYR A 217 -6.23 -3.97 -2.92
C TYR A 217 -7.70 -4.43 -2.99
N ALA A 218 -7.99 -5.64 -2.55
CA ALA A 218 -9.33 -6.23 -2.61
C ALA A 218 -10.05 -6.25 -1.25
N ALA A 219 -9.83 -5.24 -0.39
CA ALA A 219 -10.50 -5.13 0.90
C ALA A 219 -10.87 -3.69 1.24
N SER A 220 -11.82 -3.54 2.16
CA SER A 220 -12.34 -2.25 2.65
C SER A 220 -12.98 -1.37 1.57
N ASN A 221 -13.47 -0.20 1.94
CA ASN A 221 -14.09 0.77 1.03
C ASN A 221 -15.24 0.20 0.18
N GLY A 222 -16.03 -0.71 0.78
CA GLY A 222 -17.16 -1.39 0.14
C GLY A 222 -16.80 -2.63 -0.68
N ILE A 223 -15.51 -2.93 -0.86
CA ILE A 223 -15.04 -4.05 -1.69
C ILE A 223 -15.33 -5.37 -1.02
N THR A 224 -15.00 -5.51 0.28
CA THR A 224 -15.23 -6.74 1.07
C THR A 224 -16.70 -7.10 1.10
N ARG A 225 -17.57 -6.14 1.40
CA ARG A 225 -19.03 -6.35 1.38
C ARG A 225 -19.56 -6.70 -0.01
N THR A 226 -18.98 -6.10 -1.08
CA THR A 226 -19.43 -6.37 -2.45
C THR A 226 -19.12 -7.81 -2.87
N PHE A 227 -17.98 -8.36 -2.46
CA PHE A 227 -17.63 -9.74 -2.77
C PHE A 227 -18.41 -10.73 -1.89
N GLY A 228 -18.60 -10.43 -0.60
CA GLY A 228 -19.41 -11.21 0.33
C GLY A 228 -19.19 -12.72 0.19
N GLU A 229 -20.27 -13.49 0.22
CA GLU A 229 -20.23 -14.96 0.09
C GLU A 229 -19.63 -15.43 -1.24
N ALA A 230 -19.85 -14.70 -2.33
CA ALA A 230 -19.35 -15.09 -3.66
C ALA A 230 -17.82 -15.04 -3.78
N GLY A 231 -17.16 -14.23 -2.95
CA GLY A 231 -15.70 -14.14 -2.91
C GLY A 231 -15.04 -15.01 -1.83
N LYS A 232 -15.84 -15.68 -0.98
CA LYS A 232 -15.34 -16.46 0.16
C LYS A 232 -14.35 -17.55 -0.30
N GLY A 233 -13.15 -17.54 0.31
CA GLY A 233 -12.10 -18.53 0.05
C GLY A 233 -11.37 -18.37 -1.29
N SER A 234 -11.82 -17.45 -2.17
CA SER A 234 -11.23 -17.30 -3.52
C SER A 234 -10.44 -16.00 -3.73
N ILE A 235 -10.64 -14.96 -2.91
CA ILE A 235 -9.95 -13.68 -3.08
C ILE A 235 -8.81 -13.58 -2.07
N TYR A 236 -7.59 -13.49 -2.56
CA TYR A 236 -6.37 -13.34 -1.78
C TYR A 236 -5.85 -11.91 -1.86
N LEU A 237 -5.48 -11.37 -0.70
CA LEU A 237 -4.94 -10.02 -0.55
C LEU A 237 -3.54 -10.06 0.04
N VAL A 238 -2.62 -9.28 -0.53
CA VAL A 238 -1.30 -9.04 0.06
C VAL A 238 -1.24 -7.66 0.73
N ALA A 239 -0.82 -7.60 1.99
CA ALA A 239 -0.76 -6.36 2.77
C ALA A 239 0.30 -6.40 3.87
N GLU A 240 0.71 -5.24 4.38
CA GLU A 240 1.67 -5.07 5.49
C GLU A 240 1.01 -5.16 6.88
N GLY A 241 -0.30 -5.18 6.92
CA GLY A 241 -1.06 -5.36 8.16
C GLY A 241 -2.44 -5.88 7.87
N LEU A 242 -2.78 -7.00 8.49
CA LEU A 242 -4.11 -7.60 8.47
C LEU A 242 -4.71 -7.54 9.87
N GLN A 243 -6.04 -7.44 9.94
CA GLN A 243 -6.75 -7.28 11.21
C GLN A 243 -7.15 -8.62 11.83
N ASN A 244 -7.08 -9.69 11.07
CA ASN A 244 -7.51 -11.03 11.49
C ASN A 244 -6.48 -12.12 11.08
N PRO A 245 -6.07 -12.99 12.01
CA PRO A 245 -6.30 -12.83 13.44
C PRO A 245 -5.53 -11.61 13.99
N PRO A 246 -5.98 -11.01 15.10
CA PRO A 246 -5.19 -9.95 15.75
C PRO A 246 -3.81 -10.43 16.17
N VAL A 247 -2.78 -9.66 15.84
CA VAL A 247 -1.39 -9.99 16.22
C VAL A 247 -1.04 -9.63 17.65
N SER A 248 -1.84 -8.76 18.27
CA SER A 248 -1.64 -8.32 19.68
C SER A 248 -2.90 -7.63 20.23
N GLU A 249 -2.99 -7.55 21.57
CA GLU A 249 -4.02 -6.76 22.25
C GLU A 249 -3.89 -5.25 21.92
N ARG A 250 -2.66 -4.75 21.76
CA ARG A 250 -2.41 -3.35 21.35
C ARG A 250 -3.06 -3.05 20.00
N MET A 251 -2.95 -3.96 19.03
CA MET A 251 -3.58 -3.82 17.73
C MET A 251 -5.11 -3.86 17.84
N SER A 252 -5.67 -4.86 18.56
CA SER A 252 -7.13 -4.97 18.74
C SER A 252 -7.71 -3.72 19.38
N THR A 253 -7.06 -3.21 20.45
CA THR A 253 -7.48 -1.98 21.13
C THR A 253 -7.48 -0.78 20.18
N TYR A 254 -6.46 -0.68 19.32
CA TYR A 254 -6.39 0.40 18.32
C TYR A 254 -7.51 0.31 17.28
N VAL A 255 -7.75 -0.89 16.75
CA VAL A 255 -8.83 -1.14 15.77
C VAL A 255 -10.22 -0.91 16.38
N ASP A 256 -10.47 -1.45 17.58
CA ASP A 256 -11.74 -1.25 18.28
C ASP A 256 -12.02 0.24 18.55
N ALA A 257 -11.00 1.00 18.96
CA ALA A 257 -11.12 2.43 19.19
C ALA A 257 -11.31 3.24 17.91
N PHE A 258 -10.70 2.81 16.80
CA PHE A 258 -10.93 3.40 15.48
C PHE A 258 -12.38 3.18 15.02
N ASN A 259 -12.85 1.93 15.05
CA ASN A 259 -14.20 1.56 14.63
C ASN A 259 -15.28 2.25 15.49
N ALA A 260 -15.03 2.41 16.80
CA ALA A 260 -15.94 3.13 17.68
C ALA A 260 -16.03 4.63 17.33
N LYS A 261 -14.94 5.26 16.86
CA LYS A 261 -14.91 6.67 16.47
C LYS A 261 -15.42 6.91 15.06
N TYR A 262 -15.18 5.96 14.15
CA TYR A 262 -15.49 6.05 12.73
C TYR A 262 -16.27 4.80 12.26
N PRO A 263 -17.53 4.62 12.68
CA PRO A 263 -18.27 3.37 12.44
C PRO A 263 -18.54 3.05 10.97
N ASP A 264 -18.44 4.05 10.09
CA ASP A 264 -18.65 3.90 8.64
C ASP A 264 -17.33 3.78 7.85
N HIS A 265 -16.19 3.65 8.53
CA HIS A 265 -14.87 3.56 7.91
C HIS A 265 -14.08 2.39 8.48
N ASP A 266 -13.28 1.77 7.62
CA ASP A 266 -12.30 0.77 8.03
C ASP A 266 -10.88 1.36 8.04
N ILE A 267 -9.97 0.72 8.76
CA ILE A 267 -8.54 0.93 8.58
C ILE A 267 -8.14 0.17 7.31
N SER A 268 -7.94 0.90 6.23
CA SER A 268 -7.56 0.37 4.92
C SER A 268 -6.07 0.54 4.60
N GLN A 269 -5.39 1.43 5.36
CA GLN A 269 -4.00 1.81 5.13
C GLN A 269 -3.18 1.62 6.42
N ALA A 270 -2.98 0.37 6.82
CA ALA A 270 -2.25 0.00 8.03
C ALA A 270 -0.90 0.74 8.19
N ARG A 271 -0.21 1.01 7.09
CA ARG A 271 1.08 1.72 6.99
C ARG A 271 1.06 3.14 7.54
N ILE A 272 -0.10 3.79 7.59
CA ILE A 272 -0.23 5.16 8.12
C ILE A 272 0.24 5.24 9.59
N THR A 273 0.02 4.22 10.39
CA THR A 273 0.52 4.18 11.76
C THR A 273 2.03 4.22 11.82
N ASN A 274 2.71 3.47 10.92
CA ASN A 274 4.16 3.46 10.82
C ASN A 274 4.69 4.83 10.35
N VAL A 275 4.01 5.48 9.38
CA VAL A 275 4.36 6.86 8.96
C VAL A 275 4.35 7.80 10.15
N VAL A 276 3.26 7.80 10.91
CA VAL A 276 3.04 8.73 12.02
C VAL A 276 4.01 8.47 13.17
N GLU A 277 4.18 7.22 13.61
CA GLU A 277 5.07 6.89 14.74
C GLU A 277 6.55 7.05 14.38
N MET A 278 6.98 6.68 13.17
CA MET A 278 8.37 6.83 12.74
C MET A 278 8.72 8.30 12.49
N LEU A 279 7.81 9.10 11.91
CA LEU A 279 8.02 10.54 11.78
C LEU A 279 8.15 11.22 13.15
N ALA A 280 7.28 10.87 14.12
CA ALA A 280 7.37 11.42 15.47
C ALA A 280 8.71 11.10 16.12
N LYS A 281 9.18 9.86 16.03
CA LYS A 281 10.51 9.45 16.54
C LYS A 281 11.64 10.20 15.86
N ALA A 282 11.56 10.37 14.52
CA ALA A 282 12.59 11.09 13.76
C ALA A 282 12.67 12.58 14.14
N ILE A 283 11.53 13.21 14.41
CA ILE A 283 11.48 14.60 14.90
C ILE A 283 12.13 14.72 16.28
N ASP A 284 11.79 13.82 17.21
CA ASP A 284 12.39 13.80 18.55
C ASP A 284 13.90 13.53 18.50
N GLU A 285 14.35 12.59 17.66
CA GLU A 285 15.77 12.26 17.50
C GLU A 285 16.55 13.41 16.85
N ALA A 286 15.96 14.08 15.86
CA ALA A 286 16.54 15.27 15.23
C ALA A 286 16.56 16.49 16.15
N GLY A 287 15.75 16.48 17.22
CA GLY A 287 15.58 17.64 18.12
C GLY A 287 14.94 18.86 17.44
N SER A 288 14.28 18.68 16.30
CA SER A 288 13.73 19.74 15.46
C SER A 288 12.54 19.24 14.65
N ASP A 289 11.50 20.08 14.49
CA ASP A 289 10.38 19.87 13.60
C ASP A 289 10.51 20.63 12.27
N THR A 290 11.61 21.33 12.06
CA THR A 290 11.86 22.17 10.88
C THR A 290 13.15 21.82 10.14
N ASP A 291 14.12 21.18 10.79
CA ASP A 291 15.32 20.66 10.12
C ASP A 291 15.01 19.37 9.38
N VAL A 292 14.50 19.53 8.17
CA VAL A 292 14.04 18.43 7.31
C VAL A 292 15.19 17.47 6.95
N VAL A 293 16.43 17.96 6.87
CA VAL A 293 17.60 17.10 6.59
C VAL A 293 17.93 16.21 7.80
N ALA A 294 17.95 16.78 9.00
CA ALA A 294 18.17 16.02 10.24
C ALA A 294 17.09 14.96 10.44
N ILE A 295 15.81 15.31 10.17
CA ILE A 295 14.68 14.36 10.28
C ILE A 295 14.81 13.24 9.24
N ALA A 296 15.17 13.57 7.99
CA ALA A 296 15.40 12.56 6.95
C ALA A 296 16.52 11.58 7.35
N ASN A 297 17.64 12.10 7.87
CA ASN A 297 18.75 11.28 8.35
C ASN A 297 18.34 10.41 9.57
N ALA A 298 17.48 10.90 10.47
CA ALA A 298 16.96 10.14 11.59
C ALA A 298 16.01 9.01 11.14
N LEU A 299 15.29 9.19 10.03
CA LEU A 299 14.47 8.12 9.43
C LEU A 299 15.33 7.00 8.83
N GLU A 300 16.50 7.32 8.26
CA GLU A 300 17.38 6.32 7.67
C GLU A 300 17.92 5.35 8.69
N GLY A 301 17.76 4.05 8.44
CA GLY A 301 18.19 2.98 9.37
C GLY A 301 17.30 2.83 10.60
N MET A 302 16.26 3.66 10.75
CA MET A 302 15.34 3.55 11.87
C MET A 302 14.63 2.20 11.87
N THR A 303 14.57 1.58 13.05
CA THR A 303 13.75 0.40 13.32
C THR A 303 12.59 0.76 14.24
N HIS A 304 11.39 0.29 13.88
CA HIS A 304 10.17 0.55 14.62
C HIS A 304 9.36 -0.75 14.83
N ASP A 305 8.80 -0.93 16.03
CA ASP A 305 7.89 -2.04 16.31
C ASP A 305 6.46 -1.65 15.91
N SER A 306 5.99 -2.22 14.80
CA SER A 306 4.67 -1.92 14.25
C SER A 306 3.53 -2.44 15.13
N ILE A 307 2.44 -1.72 15.23
CA ILE A 307 1.22 -2.25 15.88
C ILE A 307 0.63 -3.44 15.12
N TRP A 308 0.95 -3.57 13.83
CA TRP A 308 0.50 -4.66 12.94
C TRP A 308 1.35 -5.91 13.04
N GLY A 309 2.31 -5.93 13.97
CA GLY A 309 3.23 -7.04 14.20
C GLY A 309 4.54 -6.90 13.43
N GLY A 310 5.60 -7.42 14.09
CA GLY A 310 6.95 -7.38 13.54
C GLY A 310 7.58 -5.99 13.58
N LYS A 311 8.73 -5.89 12.91
CA LYS A 311 9.53 -4.67 12.80
C LYS A 311 9.37 -4.03 11.43
N VAL A 312 9.50 -2.71 11.42
CA VAL A 312 9.66 -1.90 10.19
C VAL A 312 11.05 -1.30 10.23
N PHE A 313 11.84 -1.51 9.20
CA PHE A 313 13.18 -0.96 9.02
C PHE A 313 13.20 -0.05 7.81
N MET A 314 13.55 1.21 7.98
CA MET A 314 13.71 2.15 6.88
C MET A 314 15.09 2.00 6.26
N ARG A 315 15.18 1.35 5.12
CA ARG A 315 16.46 1.05 4.43
C ARG A 315 17.14 2.34 3.95
N PRO A 316 18.39 2.64 4.40
CA PRO A 316 19.05 3.92 4.07
C PRO A 316 19.41 4.08 2.60
N GLN A 317 19.55 2.98 1.86
CA GLN A 317 20.01 3.01 0.48
C GLN A 317 18.99 3.60 -0.48
N ASP A 318 17.70 3.44 -0.17
CA ASP A 318 16.62 3.79 -1.11
C ASP A 318 15.34 4.30 -0.44
N HIS A 319 15.33 4.42 0.88
CA HIS A 319 14.17 4.84 1.69
C HIS A 319 12.92 3.94 1.50
N GLN A 320 13.15 2.65 1.26
CA GLN A 320 12.12 1.62 1.29
C GLN A 320 11.94 1.08 2.70
N ALA A 321 10.74 1.15 3.26
CA ALA A 321 10.43 0.43 4.48
C ALA A 321 10.42 -1.08 4.21
N ILE A 322 11.25 -1.82 4.94
CA ILE A 322 11.31 -3.27 4.97
C ILE A 322 10.53 -3.74 6.19
N GLN A 323 9.54 -4.60 5.99
CA GLN A 323 8.59 -4.99 7.01
C GLN A 323 7.95 -6.35 6.70
N ASN A 324 7.17 -6.87 7.60
CA ASN A 324 6.38 -8.07 7.33
C ASN A 324 5.36 -7.80 6.22
N VAL A 325 5.17 -8.78 5.35
CA VAL A 325 4.11 -8.80 4.34
C VAL A 325 3.27 -10.04 4.55
N HIS A 326 1.97 -9.85 4.61
CA HIS A 326 1.00 -10.91 4.86
C HIS A 326 0.19 -11.17 3.60
N VAL A 327 -0.15 -12.44 3.37
CA VAL A 327 -1.19 -12.83 2.43
C VAL A 327 -2.36 -13.36 3.24
N GLY A 328 -3.55 -12.89 2.92
CA GLY A 328 -4.78 -13.32 3.58
C GLY A 328 -5.87 -13.61 2.57
N VAL A 329 -6.90 -14.30 3.02
CA VAL A 329 -8.05 -14.72 2.21
C VAL A 329 -9.33 -14.06 2.70
N HIS A 330 -10.19 -13.67 1.78
CA HIS A 330 -11.52 -13.15 2.05
C HIS A 330 -12.42 -14.26 2.60
N THR A 331 -12.95 -14.05 3.81
CA THR A 331 -13.82 -15.01 4.51
C THR A 331 -14.65 -14.32 5.58
N ASP A 332 -15.65 -15.01 6.13
CA ASP A 332 -16.40 -14.64 7.34
C ASP A 332 -16.01 -15.50 8.56
N GLU A 333 -15.07 -16.41 8.41
CA GLU A 333 -14.59 -17.30 9.47
C GLU A 333 -13.54 -16.61 10.34
N ASP A 334 -13.64 -16.78 11.66
CA ASP A 334 -12.69 -16.26 12.66
C ASP A 334 -12.44 -14.73 12.59
N MET A 335 -13.48 -13.96 12.20
CA MET A 335 -13.42 -12.52 12.08
C MET A 335 -13.62 -11.82 13.43
N ARG A 336 -12.53 -11.33 14.05
CA ARG A 336 -12.57 -10.41 15.19
C ARG A 336 -12.91 -8.98 14.74
N HIS A 337 -12.35 -8.58 13.60
CA HIS A 337 -12.50 -7.25 12.99
C HIS A 337 -13.00 -7.40 11.55
N PRO A 338 -14.32 -7.62 11.34
CA PRO A 338 -14.89 -7.65 9.99
C PRO A 338 -14.82 -6.26 9.34
N LEU A 339 -14.90 -6.20 8.01
CA LEU A 339 -14.73 -5.00 7.21
C LEU A 339 -16.05 -4.58 6.51
N ASP A 340 -16.16 -3.31 6.14
CA ASP A 340 -17.27 -2.75 5.35
C ASP A 340 -18.66 -2.94 6.01
N ASN A 341 -18.74 -2.91 7.35
CA ASN A 341 -19.99 -3.19 8.06
C ASN A 341 -20.67 -4.50 7.59
N SER A 342 -19.85 -5.52 7.32
CA SER A 342 -20.28 -6.87 6.92
C SER A 342 -19.86 -7.91 7.97
N THR A 343 -20.05 -9.19 7.69
CA THR A 343 -19.48 -10.30 8.47
C THR A 343 -18.15 -10.75 7.92
N PHE A 344 -17.74 -10.27 6.75
CA PHE A 344 -16.53 -10.67 6.03
C PHE A 344 -15.33 -9.79 6.39
N GLY A 345 -14.16 -10.35 6.21
CA GLY A 345 -12.87 -9.68 6.34
C GLY A 345 -11.77 -10.42 5.60
N ILE A 346 -10.52 -10.11 5.94
CA ILE A 346 -9.35 -10.82 5.41
C ILE A 346 -8.69 -11.56 6.55
N LEU A 347 -8.65 -12.88 6.46
CA LEU A 347 -7.95 -13.76 7.40
C LEU A 347 -6.52 -13.99 6.91
N GLY A 348 -5.53 -13.64 7.70
CA GLY A 348 -4.11 -13.89 7.39
C GLY A 348 -3.80 -15.38 7.33
N THR A 349 -3.22 -15.82 6.23
CA THR A 349 -2.87 -17.23 5.97
C THR A 349 -1.38 -17.47 5.86
N ASN A 350 -0.63 -16.45 5.44
CA ASN A 350 0.82 -16.53 5.27
C ASN A 350 1.47 -15.20 5.67
N THR A 351 2.71 -15.27 6.16
CA THR A 351 3.53 -14.10 6.50
C THR A 351 4.95 -14.30 6.00
N VAL A 352 5.45 -13.32 5.26
CA VAL A 352 6.87 -13.19 4.89
C VAL A 352 7.46 -12.14 5.82
N GLU A 353 8.32 -12.56 6.74
CA GLU A 353 8.97 -11.64 7.69
C GLU A 353 10.04 -10.81 6.99
N MET A 354 10.10 -9.52 7.30
CA MET A 354 11.06 -8.57 6.72
C MET A 354 11.15 -8.69 5.19
N ALA A 355 10.00 -8.81 4.54
CA ALA A 355 9.90 -9.00 3.09
C ALA A 355 10.70 -7.93 2.32
N GLY A 356 11.50 -8.35 1.35
CA GLY A 356 12.37 -7.47 0.56
C GLY A 356 13.70 -7.11 1.23
N ALA A 357 14.06 -7.68 2.39
CA ALA A 357 15.35 -7.40 3.04
C ALA A 357 16.54 -7.76 2.15
N GLU A 358 16.44 -8.86 1.43
CA GLU A 358 17.46 -9.36 0.49
C GLU A 358 17.33 -8.75 -0.91
N SER A 359 16.32 -7.91 -1.17
CA SER A 359 16.14 -7.29 -2.49
C SER A 359 17.21 -6.23 -2.75
N GLU A 360 17.85 -6.33 -3.91
CA GLU A 360 18.80 -5.31 -4.37
C GLU A 360 18.06 -4.04 -4.78
N THR A 361 18.73 -2.90 -4.64
CA THR A 361 18.23 -1.62 -5.12
C THR A 361 19.20 -1.00 -6.13
N THR A 362 18.65 -0.40 -7.17
CA THR A 362 19.44 0.36 -8.17
C THR A 362 19.51 1.85 -7.83
N CYS A 363 19.00 2.24 -6.66
CA CYS A 363 18.96 3.62 -6.22
C CYS A 363 20.34 4.26 -6.15
N LYS A 364 20.45 5.46 -6.73
CA LYS A 364 21.61 6.34 -6.63
C LYS A 364 21.10 7.76 -6.33
N MET A 365 20.75 8.00 -5.06
CA MET A 365 20.18 9.30 -4.68
C MET A 365 21.27 10.33 -4.40
N ASP A 366 21.05 11.55 -4.90
CA ASP A 366 21.82 12.72 -4.49
C ASP A 366 21.43 13.13 -3.08
N ARG A 367 22.41 13.29 -2.20
CA ARG A 367 22.20 13.74 -0.80
C ARG A 367 22.50 15.23 -0.67
N PRO A 368 21.80 15.98 0.20
CA PRO A 368 22.05 17.42 0.43
C PRO A 368 23.35 17.69 1.15
#